data_30e13e723196db4f01b08fe7fe3193f6
#
_entry.id   30e13e723196db4f01b08fe7fe3193f6
#
_cell.length_a   1.000
_cell.length_b   1.000
_cell.length_c   1.000
_cell.angle_alpha   90.00
_cell.angle_beta   90.00
_cell.angle_gamma   90.00
#
_symmetry.space_group_name_H-M   'P 1'
#
loop_
_entity.id
_entity.type
_entity.pdbx_description
1 polymer ?
#
loop_
_entity_poly.entity_id
_entity_poly.type
_entity_poly.pdbx_seq_one_letter_code
_entity_poly.pdbx_strand_id
1 'polypeptide(L)'
;MQPGSLKGRDFLKLLDFTPEEILGLIDLAQELKRRKKAGELHAILPGKNIALIFEKTSTRTRCAFEVAAHDLGMHVTYLDPSGSQIGKKESIADTARVLSRMFDGIEYRGYGQEIVEELAKYSDVPVWNGLTNEFHPTQILADFLTIRERFGSLAGRKFVYMGDARYNMGNSLMIGCAKMGMHFVACAPEDYFPETSLVETAQQIAQKTGAVIELCSDPEQAVKNADVIYTDVWVSMGEPVEVWEERIAALSRYCVTDEIMAMAGKDAVFMHCLPAFHDWNTTIGRRMGERFGRTHMEVADSVFEGPQSIVFDEAENRMHTIKAVMAATL
;
A
#
# COMPACT_ATOMS: atom_id res chain seq x y z
N MET A 1 16.66 -10.75 7.06
CA MET A 1 16.15 -10.54 8.45
C MET A 1 15.67 -11.87 9.02
N GLN A 2 15.75 -12.07 10.33
CA GLN A 2 15.25 -13.28 11.00
C GLN A 2 13.89 -13.00 11.63
N PRO A 3 13.00 -14.01 11.80
CA PRO A 3 11.81 -13.88 12.63
C PRO A 3 12.14 -13.34 14.01
N GLY A 4 11.29 -12.46 14.56
CA GLY A 4 11.47 -11.82 15.86
C GLY A 4 12.54 -10.74 15.95
N SER A 5 13.18 -10.36 14.85
CA SER A 5 14.25 -9.33 14.83
C SER A 5 13.78 -7.92 15.17
N LEU A 6 12.48 -7.64 14.99
CA LEU A 6 11.80 -6.39 15.34
C LEU A 6 10.77 -6.60 16.45
N LYS A 7 10.99 -7.60 17.32
CA LYS A 7 10.03 -8.02 18.34
C LYS A 7 9.52 -6.82 19.17
N GLY A 8 8.21 -6.73 19.27
CA GLY A 8 7.51 -5.69 20.03
C GLY A 8 7.36 -4.37 19.29
N ARG A 9 7.91 -4.21 18.08
CA ARG A 9 7.78 -2.97 17.31
C ARG A 9 6.47 -2.91 16.56
N ASP A 10 5.86 -1.73 16.55
CA ASP A 10 4.74 -1.39 15.70
C ASP A 10 5.17 -1.22 14.23
N PHE A 11 4.22 -1.39 13.30
CA PHE A 11 4.43 -1.14 11.88
C PHE A 11 3.38 -0.16 11.35
N LEU A 12 3.60 1.15 11.61
CA LEU A 12 2.60 2.19 11.37
C LEU A 12 2.86 2.96 10.06
N LYS A 13 4.11 3.25 9.75
CA LYS A 13 4.56 3.95 8.53
C LYS A 13 6.03 3.64 8.24
N LEU A 14 6.44 3.71 6.96
CA LEU A 14 7.83 3.42 6.58
C LEU A 14 8.83 4.48 7.08
N LEU A 15 8.37 5.64 7.50
CA LEU A 15 9.22 6.65 8.16
C LEU A 15 9.91 6.09 9.42
N ASP A 16 9.26 5.18 10.13
CA ASP A 16 9.73 4.63 11.40
C ASP A 16 10.82 3.53 11.24
N PHE A 17 11.15 3.17 10.00
CA PHE A 17 12.08 2.08 9.69
C PHE A 17 13.30 2.58 8.91
N THR A 18 14.45 1.93 9.16
CA THR A 18 15.65 2.20 8.35
C THR A 18 15.55 1.50 6.98
N PRO A 19 16.34 1.94 5.97
CA PRO A 19 16.44 1.24 4.69
C PRO A 19 16.76 -0.25 4.84
N GLU A 20 17.67 -0.59 5.74
CA GLU A 20 18.11 -1.97 6.01
C GLU A 20 16.99 -2.82 6.62
N GLU A 21 16.18 -2.23 7.52
CA GLU A 21 15.01 -2.90 8.11
C GLU A 21 13.95 -3.18 7.04
N ILE A 22 13.68 -2.22 6.15
CA ILE A 22 12.74 -2.40 5.04
C ILE A 22 13.22 -3.50 4.09
N LEU A 23 14.49 -3.46 3.66
CA LEU A 23 15.06 -4.52 2.81
C LEU A 23 15.03 -5.87 3.52
N GLY A 24 15.31 -5.91 4.82
CA GLY A 24 15.24 -7.12 5.61
C GLY A 24 13.83 -7.72 5.68
N LEU A 25 12.78 -6.89 5.77
CA LEU A 25 11.38 -7.35 5.70
C LEU A 25 11.05 -7.93 4.32
N ILE A 26 11.52 -7.28 3.25
CA ILE A 26 11.35 -7.77 1.88
C ILE A 26 12.08 -9.11 1.67
N ASP A 27 13.31 -9.28 2.20
CA ASP A 27 14.06 -10.55 2.15
C ASP A 27 13.32 -11.67 2.87
N LEU A 28 12.80 -11.38 4.06
CA LEU A 28 12.01 -12.34 4.84
C LEU A 28 10.72 -12.72 4.09
N ALA A 29 10.05 -11.75 3.47
CA ALA A 29 8.87 -12.00 2.67
C ALA A 29 9.16 -12.92 1.48
N GLN A 30 10.27 -12.70 0.78
CA GLN A 30 10.70 -13.53 -0.35
C GLN A 30 10.98 -14.97 0.08
N GLU A 31 11.65 -15.16 1.22
CA GLU A 31 11.91 -16.51 1.76
C GLU A 31 10.61 -17.20 2.19
N LEU A 32 9.69 -16.51 2.87
CA LEU A 32 8.40 -17.07 3.27
C LEU A 32 7.51 -17.37 2.05
N LYS A 33 7.58 -16.54 0.98
CA LYS A 33 6.94 -16.83 -0.31
C LYS A 33 7.50 -18.11 -0.94
N ARG A 34 8.84 -18.26 -0.98
CA ARG A 34 9.52 -19.45 -1.50
C ARG A 34 9.06 -20.71 -0.76
N ARG A 35 9.03 -20.68 0.58
CA ARG A 35 8.56 -21.80 1.41
C ARG A 35 7.12 -22.18 1.09
N LYS A 36 6.23 -21.21 1.02
CA LYS A 36 4.81 -21.46 0.69
C LYS A 36 4.68 -22.13 -0.69
N LYS A 37 5.37 -21.60 -1.70
CA LYS A 37 5.35 -22.17 -3.08
C LYS A 37 5.97 -23.57 -3.15
N ALA A 38 6.92 -23.88 -2.29
CA ALA A 38 7.53 -25.21 -2.17
C ALA A 38 6.71 -26.20 -1.32
N GLY A 39 5.59 -25.77 -0.72
CA GLY A 39 4.80 -26.59 0.20
C GLY A 39 5.49 -26.86 1.55
N GLU A 40 6.56 -26.12 1.87
CA GLU A 40 7.27 -26.23 3.13
C GLU A 40 6.44 -25.61 4.26
N LEU A 41 6.18 -26.35 5.33
CA LEU A 41 5.53 -25.83 6.52
C LEU A 41 6.37 -24.74 7.16
N HIS A 42 5.73 -23.62 7.52
CA HIS A 42 6.39 -22.48 8.15
C HIS A 42 5.55 -21.85 9.26
N ALA A 43 4.84 -22.69 10.04
CA ALA A 43 4.08 -22.29 11.23
C ALA A 43 5.05 -21.93 12.38
N ILE A 44 5.70 -20.76 12.26
CA ILE A 44 6.73 -20.29 13.18
C ILE A 44 6.18 -19.53 14.40
N LEU A 45 4.89 -19.23 14.42
CA LEU A 45 4.17 -18.52 15.48
C LEU A 45 2.93 -19.31 15.97
N PRO A 46 3.06 -20.61 16.30
CA PRO A 46 1.92 -21.45 16.63
C PRO A 46 1.25 -20.96 17.93
N GLY A 47 -0.09 -20.92 17.91
CA GLY A 47 -0.92 -20.55 19.06
C GLY A 47 -1.03 -19.06 19.35
N LYS A 48 -0.38 -18.20 18.58
CA LYS A 48 -0.56 -16.75 18.66
C LYS A 48 -1.94 -16.35 18.14
N ASN A 49 -2.50 -15.27 18.69
CA ASN A 49 -3.81 -14.74 18.33
C ASN A 49 -3.67 -13.27 17.92
N ILE A 50 -4.29 -12.87 16.83
CA ILE A 50 -4.30 -11.47 16.39
C ILE A 50 -5.71 -10.94 16.20
N ALA A 51 -5.90 -9.65 16.48
CA ALA A 51 -7.13 -8.92 16.18
C ALA A 51 -6.97 -8.14 14.86
N LEU A 52 -7.98 -8.20 14.00
CA LEU A 52 -8.07 -7.37 12.80
C LEU A 52 -9.22 -6.39 12.96
N ILE A 53 -8.92 -5.10 13.11
CA ILE A 53 -9.87 -4.01 13.30
C ILE A 53 -10.08 -3.32 11.96
N PHE A 54 -11.29 -3.38 11.42
CA PHE A 54 -11.63 -2.74 10.16
C PHE A 54 -12.73 -1.69 10.34
N GLU A 55 -12.41 -0.43 10.19
CA GLU A 55 -13.38 0.66 10.04
C GLU A 55 -13.69 0.92 8.56
N LYS A 56 -12.72 0.66 7.67
CA LYS A 56 -12.91 0.61 6.21
C LYS A 56 -12.85 -0.84 5.74
N THR A 57 -13.89 -1.28 5.03
CA THR A 57 -13.93 -2.64 4.46
C THR A 57 -12.80 -2.89 3.47
N SER A 58 -12.33 -4.12 3.39
CA SER A 58 -11.34 -4.55 2.40
C SER A 58 -11.32 -6.07 2.27
N THR A 59 -11.48 -6.55 1.04
CA THR A 59 -11.30 -7.97 0.73
C THR A 59 -9.83 -8.37 0.80
N ARG A 60 -8.96 -7.65 0.09
CA ARG A 60 -7.53 -8.01 -0.04
C ARG A 60 -6.75 -7.93 1.26
N THR A 61 -6.86 -6.83 2.00
CA THR A 61 -6.13 -6.68 3.28
C THR A 61 -6.59 -7.73 4.28
N ARG A 62 -7.91 -7.96 4.39
CA ARG A 62 -8.45 -9.00 5.26
C ARG A 62 -7.91 -10.38 4.89
N CYS A 63 -8.09 -10.81 3.64
CA CYS A 63 -7.60 -12.11 3.18
C CYS A 63 -6.09 -12.25 3.35
N ALA A 64 -5.32 -11.19 3.08
CA ALA A 64 -3.86 -11.23 3.20
C ALA A 64 -3.42 -11.45 4.66
N PHE A 65 -4.02 -10.75 5.64
CA PHE A 65 -3.73 -10.96 7.06
C PHE A 65 -4.21 -12.33 7.55
N GLU A 66 -5.46 -12.74 7.23
CA GLU A 66 -6.00 -14.04 7.65
C GLU A 66 -5.15 -15.20 7.12
N VAL A 67 -4.83 -15.22 5.82
CA VAL A 67 -4.02 -16.29 5.22
C VAL A 67 -2.58 -16.26 5.72
N ALA A 68 -1.98 -15.06 5.85
CA ALA A 68 -0.63 -14.91 6.39
C ALA A 68 -0.54 -15.41 7.83
N ALA A 69 -1.51 -15.08 8.68
CA ALA A 69 -1.58 -15.57 10.05
C ALA A 69 -1.73 -17.10 10.10
N HIS A 70 -2.62 -17.64 9.29
CA HIS A 70 -2.85 -19.09 9.18
C HIS A 70 -1.57 -19.84 8.78
N ASP A 71 -0.85 -19.34 7.76
CA ASP A 71 0.43 -19.92 7.33
C ASP A 71 1.48 -19.92 8.45
N LEU A 72 1.46 -18.91 9.33
CA LEU A 72 2.36 -18.79 10.50
C LEU A 72 1.90 -19.64 11.70
N GLY A 73 0.73 -20.27 11.65
CA GLY A 73 0.16 -21.07 12.73
C GLY A 73 -0.62 -20.26 13.76
N MET A 74 -1.05 -19.05 13.40
CA MET A 74 -1.79 -18.15 14.28
C MET A 74 -3.30 -18.26 14.09
N HIS A 75 -4.07 -17.74 15.06
CA HIS A 75 -5.51 -17.54 14.98
C HIS A 75 -5.85 -16.06 14.78
N VAL A 76 -7.01 -15.81 14.15
CA VAL A 76 -7.45 -14.46 13.80
C VAL A 76 -8.85 -14.21 14.32
N THR A 77 -9.07 -13.03 14.91
CA THR A 77 -10.41 -12.50 15.21
C THR A 77 -10.62 -11.24 14.38
N TYR A 78 -11.64 -11.27 13.53
CA TYR A 78 -12.03 -10.14 12.72
C TYR A 78 -13.11 -9.30 13.43
N LEU A 79 -12.82 -8.01 13.59
CA LEU A 79 -13.71 -7.02 14.20
C LEU A 79 -14.18 -6.03 13.12
N ASP A 80 -15.41 -6.23 12.65
CA ASP A 80 -16.00 -5.37 11.63
C ASP A 80 -16.57 -4.06 12.21
N PRO A 81 -16.86 -3.05 11.37
CA PRO A 81 -17.36 -1.75 11.83
C PRO A 81 -18.73 -1.83 12.54
N SER A 82 -19.53 -2.87 12.25
CA SER A 82 -20.87 -3.04 12.82
C SER A 82 -20.81 -3.74 14.18
N GLY A 83 -19.84 -4.64 14.35
CA GLY A 83 -19.63 -5.43 15.56
C GLY A 83 -18.74 -4.78 16.62
N SER A 84 -18.05 -3.66 16.28
CA SER A 84 -17.13 -2.97 17.16
C SER A 84 -17.74 -1.74 17.84
N GLN A 85 -17.35 -1.50 19.10
CA GLN A 85 -17.70 -0.29 19.87
C GLN A 85 -16.59 0.77 19.84
N ILE A 86 -15.50 0.52 19.13
CA ILE A 86 -14.32 1.39 19.01
C ILE A 86 -14.73 2.79 18.52
N GLY A 87 -14.31 3.82 19.25
CA GLY A 87 -14.61 5.22 18.94
C GLY A 87 -16.09 5.63 19.14
N LYS A 88 -16.96 4.70 19.56
CA LYS A 88 -18.40 4.96 19.79
C LYS A 88 -18.73 5.00 21.28
N LYS A 89 -18.61 3.87 21.97
CA LYS A 89 -18.84 3.72 23.40
C LYS A 89 -17.57 3.43 24.18
N GLU A 90 -16.51 3.06 23.50
CA GLU A 90 -15.20 2.77 24.08
C GLU A 90 -14.15 3.64 23.40
N SER A 91 -13.23 4.23 24.19
CA SER A 91 -12.13 5.03 23.66
C SER A 91 -11.12 4.14 22.93
N ILE A 92 -10.37 4.72 21.99
CA ILE A 92 -9.27 4.04 21.30
C ILE A 92 -8.25 3.49 22.32
N ALA A 93 -7.90 4.30 23.31
CA ALA A 93 -6.96 3.91 24.38
C ALA A 93 -7.45 2.72 25.21
N ASP A 94 -8.75 2.69 25.55
CA ASP A 94 -9.29 1.57 26.35
C ASP A 94 -9.41 0.31 25.50
N THR A 95 -9.82 0.44 24.26
CA THR A 95 -9.81 -0.67 23.29
C THR A 95 -8.40 -1.28 23.15
N ALA A 96 -7.37 -0.44 22.99
CA ALA A 96 -5.99 -0.90 22.90
C ALA A 96 -5.56 -1.69 24.14
N ARG A 97 -5.86 -1.19 25.36
CA ARG A 97 -5.55 -1.84 26.62
C ARG A 97 -6.27 -3.18 26.81
N VAL A 98 -7.52 -3.27 26.37
CA VAL A 98 -8.31 -4.52 26.44
C VAL A 98 -7.77 -5.53 25.44
N LEU A 99 -7.61 -5.14 24.17
CA LEU A 99 -7.19 -6.08 23.13
C LEU A 99 -5.76 -6.56 23.32
N SER A 100 -4.85 -5.71 23.79
CA SER A 100 -3.45 -6.12 24.04
C SER A 100 -3.30 -7.14 25.19
N ARG A 101 -4.34 -7.34 26.03
CA ARG A 101 -4.38 -8.41 27.05
C ARG A 101 -4.98 -9.71 26.53
N MET A 102 -5.61 -9.71 25.37
CA MET A 102 -6.25 -10.88 24.77
C MET A 102 -5.48 -11.40 23.56
N PHE A 103 -4.83 -10.50 22.82
CA PHE A 103 -4.16 -10.78 21.55
C PHE A 103 -2.65 -10.54 21.63
N ASP A 104 -1.91 -11.16 20.74
CA ASP A 104 -0.46 -11.00 20.59
C ASP A 104 -0.08 -9.89 19.61
N GLY A 105 -1.04 -9.40 18.80
CA GLY A 105 -0.87 -8.30 17.87
C GLY A 105 -2.21 -7.78 17.36
N ILE A 106 -2.23 -6.53 16.91
CA ILE A 106 -3.44 -5.83 16.48
C ILE A 106 -3.19 -5.20 15.10
N GLU A 107 -4.02 -5.53 14.12
CA GLU A 107 -4.08 -4.79 12.85
C GLU A 107 -5.22 -3.78 12.92
N TYR A 108 -4.96 -2.60 12.36
CA TYR A 108 -5.97 -1.56 12.17
C TYR A 108 -6.01 -1.09 10.72
N ARG A 109 -7.21 -1.05 10.17
CA ARG A 109 -7.51 -0.45 8.88
C ARG A 109 -8.68 0.53 9.02
N GLY A 110 -8.42 1.82 8.81
CA GLY A 110 -9.45 2.83 9.04
C GLY A 110 -9.16 4.17 8.37
N TYR A 111 -9.39 5.25 9.11
CA TYR A 111 -9.36 6.61 8.60
C TYR A 111 -8.08 7.35 9.01
N GLY A 112 -8.04 7.98 10.17
CA GLY A 112 -6.94 8.83 10.58
C GLY A 112 -5.71 8.06 11.07
N GLN A 113 -4.53 8.59 10.76
CA GLN A 113 -3.25 8.04 11.24
C GLN A 113 -3.15 8.16 12.77
N GLU A 114 -3.73 9.21 13.34
CA GLU A 114 -3.77 9.43 14.79
C GLU A 114 -4.45 8.28 15.54
N ILE A 115 -5.43 7.61 14.93
CA ILE A 115 -6.14 6.47 15.54
C ILE A 115 -5.22 5.27 15.70
N VAL A 116 -4.50 4.90 14.65
CA VAL A 116 -3.56 3.76 14.71
C VAL A 116 -2.35 4.08 15.60
N GLU A 117 -1.91 5.33 15.64
CA GLU A 117 -0.84 5.79 16.55
C GLU A 117 -1.31 5.80 18.02
N GLU A 118 -2.58 6.15 18.28
CA GLU A 118 -3.16 6.03 19.62
C GLU A 118 -3.32 4.57 20.05
N LEU A 119 -3.77 3.68 19.16
CA LEU A 119 -3.80 2.24 19.42
C LEU A 119 -2.40 1.72 19.81
N ALA A 120 -1.37 2.06 19.03
CA ALA A 120 0.01 1.66 19.29
C ALA A 120 0.53 2.22 20.63
N LYS A 121 0.22 3.47 20.93
CA LYS A 121 0.65 4.12 22.18
C LYS A 121 0.15 3.42 23.46
N TYR A 122 -1.06 2.85 23.41
CA TYR A 122 -1.71 2.24 24.59
C TYR A 122 -1.76 0.71 24.52
N SER A 123 -1.21 0.10 23.49
CA SER A 123 -1.09 -1.34 23.33
C SER A 123 0.23 -1.84 23.92
N ASP A 124 0.18 -3.00 24.58
CA ASP A 124 1.37 -3.74 25.04
C ASP A 124 1.88 -4.75 24.00
N VAL A 125 1.23 -4.82 22.84
CA VAL A 125 1.57 -5.73 21.73
C VAL A 125 1.70 -4.94 20.42
N PRO A 126 2.43 -5.46 19.41
CA PRO A 126 2.60 -4.78 18.14
C PRO A 126 1.28 -4.40 17.46
N VAL A 127 1.24 -3.17 16.93
CA VAL A 127 0.14 -2.66 16.12
C VAL A 127 0.62 -2.49 14.66
N TRP A 128 -0.19 -2.98 13.71
CA TRP A 128 0.12 -2.91 12.29
C TRP A 128 -0.91 -2.07 11.55
N ASN A 129 -0.43 -1.10 10.78
CA ASN A 129 -1.26 -0.26 9.94
C ASN A 129 -1.62 -0.99 8.63
N GLY A 130 -2.85 -1.47 8.53
CA GLY A 130 -3.41 -2.07 7.32
C GLY A 130 -3.76 -1.03 6.24
N LEU A 131 -4.12 0.18 6.63
CA LEU A 131 -4.30 1.41 5.84
C LEU A 131 -4.88 2.52 6.72
N THR A 132 -4.37 3.73 6.57
CA THR A 132 -5.02 4.98 6.98
C THR A 132 -5.19 5.92 5.78
N ASN A 133 -5.72 7.13 6.00
CA ASN A 133 -5.78 8.14 4.93
C ASN A 133 -4.38 8.64 4.54
N GLU A 134 -3.43 8.62 5.47
CA GLU A 134 -2.09 9.19 5.33
C GLU A 134 -1.05 8.15 4.86
N PHE A 135 -1.18 6.87 5.32
CA PHE A 135 -0.18 5.85 5.01
C PHE A 135 -0.78 4.45 4.77
N HIS A 136 -0.10 3.68 3.90
CA HIS A 136 -0.40 2.27 3.63
C HIS A 136 0.88 1.43 3.55
N PRO A 137 1.65 1.29 4.65
CA PRO A 137 3.00 0.73 4.61
C PRO A 137 3.05 -0.73 4.15
N THR A 138 2.00 -1.52 4.43
CA THR A 138 1.94 -2.93 4.01
C THR A 138 1.81 -3.09 2.49
N GLN A 139 1.21 -2.11 1.79
CA GLN A 139 1.15 -2.09 0.33
C GLN A 139 2.55 -1.86 -0.23
N ILE A 140 3.27 -0.87 0.28
CA ILE A 140 4.57 -0.48 -0.29
C ILE A 140 5.61 -1.60 -0.17
N LEU A 141 5.57 -2.40 0.90
CA LEU A 141 6.44 -3.59 0.97
C LEU A 141 6.12 -4.59 -0.14
N ALA A 142 4.85 -4.77 -0.50
CA ALA A 142 4.45 -5.66 -1.58
C ALA A 142 4.87 -5.10 -2.95
N ASP A 143 4.71 -3.80 -3.16
CA ASP A 143 5.15 -3.11 -4.37
C ASP A 143 6.67 -3.31 -4.57
N PHE A 144 7.45 -3.09 -3.52
CA PHE A 144 8.89 -3.26 -3.57
C PHE A 144 9.34 -4.72 -3.75
N LEU A 145 8.67 -5.68 -3.14
CA LEU A 145 8.93 -7.10 -3.39
C LEU A 145 8.68 -7.42 -4.88
N THR A 146 7.58 -6.93 -5.43
CA THR A 146 7.20 -7.16 -6.84
C THR A 146 8.19 -6.52 -7.81
N ILE A 147 8.59 -5.27 -7.56
CA ILE A 147 9.60 -4.57 -8.37
C ILE A 147 10.94 -5.33 -8.30
N ARG A 148 11.35 -5.77 -7.11
CA ARG A 148 12.58 -6.53 -6.95
C ARG A 148 12.55 -7.89 -7.64
N GLU A 149 11.42 -8.59 -7.61
CA GLU A 149 11.22 -9.84 -8.36
C GLU A 149 11.33 -9.62 -9.87
N ARG A 150 10.84 -8.48 -10.36
CA ARG A 150 10.85 -8.14 -11.79
C ARG A 150 12.21 -7.64 -12.29
N PHE A 151 12.89 -6.80 -11.50
CA PHE A 151 14.07 -6.05 -11.94
C PHE A 151 15.38 -6.44 -11.20
N GLY A 152 15.29 -7.24 -10.15
CA GLY A 152 16.43 -7.66 -9.34
C GLY A 152 16.89 -6.63 -8.29
N SER A 153 16.57 -5.34 -8.47
CA SER A 153 16.95 -4.25 -7.55
C SER A 153 15.89 -3.18 -7.47
N LEU A 154 15.91 -2.39 -6.38
CA LEU A 154 15.08 -1.19 -6.19
C LEU A 154 15.86 0.08 -6.52
N ALA A 155 17.08 0.21 -5.99
CA ALA A 155 17.89 1.40 -6.14
C ALA A 155 18.08 1.81 -7.60
N GLY A 156 17.92 3.10 -7.87
CA GLY A 156 18.05 3.69 -9.20
C GLY A 156 16.86 3.48 -10.14
N ARG A 157 15.84 2.69 -9.76
CA ARG A 157 14.63 2.52 -10.56
C ARG A 157 13.79 3.78 -10.56
N LYS A 158 13.28 4.17 -11.74
CA LYS A 158 12.36 5.29 -11.89
C LYS A 158 10.92 4.81 -11.71
N PHE A 159 10.29 5.30 -10.67
CA PHE A 159 8.93 4.99 -10.26
C PHE A 159 8.05 6.24 -10.45
N VAL A 160 7.05 6.17 -11.31
CA VAL A 160 6.12 7.27 -11.58
C VAL A 160 4.74 6.92 -11.03
N TYR A 161 4.28 7.69 -10.05
CA TYR A 161 2.91 7.63 -9.54
C TYR A 161 2.06 8.65 -10.29
N MET A 162 1.01 8.20 -10.97
CA MET A 162 0.11 9.05 -11.77
C MET A 162 -1.26 9.15 -11.09
N GLY A 163 -1.70 10.36 -10.77
CA GLY A 163 -3.01 10.60 -10.17
C GLY A 163 -2.96 11.47 -8.93
N ASP A 164 -3.87 11.27 -7.96
CA ASP A 164 -3.92 12.04 -6.73
C ASP A 164 -2.85 11.57 -5.73
N ALA A 165 -1.77 12.32 -5.61
CA ALA A 165 -0.63 11.97 -4.76
C ALA A 165 -0.73 12.49 -3.31
N ARG A 166 -1.83 13.14 -2.92
CA ARG A 166 -2.01 13.76 -1.58
C ARG A 166 -2.25 12.78 -0.44
N TYR A 167 -2.65 11.53 -0.76
CA TYR A 167 -3.12 10.55 0.21
C TYR A 167 -2.14 9.39 0.41
N ASN A 168 -2.61 8.33 1.07
CA ASN A 168 -1.79 7.23 1.58
C ASN A 168 -0.85 6.59 0.56
N MET A 169 -1.29 6.38 -0.70
CA MET A 169 -0.43 5.76 -1.71
C MET A 169 0.68 6.70 -2.16
N GLY A 170 0.36 7.95 -2.54
CA GLY A 170 1.36 8.94 -2.91
C GLY A 170 2.38 9.19 -1.80
N ASN A 171 1.90 9.38 -0.58
CA ASN A 171 2.73 9.60 0.60
C ASN A 171 3.65 8.41 0.90
N SER A 172 3.09 7.20 0.95
CA SER A 172 3.83 6.00 1.33
C SER A 172 4.84 5.58 0.27
N LEU A 173 4.48 5.69 -1.03
CA LEU A 173 5.38 5.41 -2.15
C LEU A 173 6.54 6.42 -2.17
N MET A 174 6.27 7.71 -2.01
CA MET A 174 7.31 8.74 -1.96
C MET A 174 8.33 8.48 -0.85
N ILE A 175 7.88 8.22 0.38
CA ILE A 175 8.76 7.91 1.51
C ILE A 175 9.51 6.59 1.29
N GLY A 176 8.82 5.56 0.82
CA GLY A 176 9.43 4.27 0.53
C GLY A 176 10.52 4.37 -0.54
N CYS A 177 10.24 5.03 -1.66
CA CYS A 177 11.20 5.26 -2.73
C CYS A 177 12.40 6.09 -2.25
N ALA A 178 12.17 7.13 -1.43
CA ALA A 178 13.24 7.91 -0.81
C ALA A 178 14.17 7.03 0.02
N LYS A 179 13.64 6.08 0.80
CA LYS A 179 14.43 5.16 1.62
C LYS A 179 15.16 4.10 0.79
N MET A 180 14.59 3.66 -0.34
CA MET A 180 15.17 2.61 -1.18
C MET A 180 16.12 3.12 -2.26
N GLY A 181 16.46 4.42 -2.28
CA GLY A 181 17.36 4.98 -3.30
C GLY A 181 16.76 4.99 -4.71
N MET A 182 15.42 5.07 -4.82
CA MET A 182 14.71 5.09 -6.11
C MET A 182 14.50 6.53 -6.60
N HIS A 183 14.22 6.69 -7.89
CA HIS A 183 13.75 7.95 -8.44
C HIS A 183 12.21 7.96 -8.44
N PHE A 184 11.60 8.66 -7.50
CA PHE A 184 10.15 8.81 -7.41
C PHE A 184 9.68 10.09 -8.11
N VAL A 185 8.66 9.97 -8.96
CA VAL A 185 7.99 11.09 -9.60
C VAL A 185 6.51 11.07 -9.21
N ALA A 186 6.03 12.09 -8.51
CA ALA A 186 4.60 12.34 -8.36
C ALA A 186 4.10 13.08 -9.62
N CYS A 187 3.39 12.37 -10.48
CA CYS A 187 2.81 12.92 -11.70
C CYS A 187 1.33 13.26 -11.49
N ALA A 188 1.06 14.54 -11.19
CA ALA A 188 -0.26 15.02 -10.80
C ALA A 188 -0.44 16.51 -11.17
N PRO A 189 -1.68 17.06 -11.19
CA PRO A 189 -1.86 18.51 -11.11
C PRO A 189 -1.20 19.07 -9.84
N GLU A 190 -0.75 20.33 -9.85
CA GLU A 190 -0.04 20.93 -8.71
C GLU A 190 -0.84 20.87 -7.39
N ASP A 191 -2.16 21.08 -7.44
CA ASP A 191 -3.06 20.99 -6.27
C ASP A 191 -3.24 19.55 -5.74
N TYR A 192 -2.71 18.56 -6.44
CA TYR A 192 -2.78 17.13 -6.11
C TYR A 192 -1.40 16.53 -5.72
N PHE A 193 -0.40 17.36 -5.53
CA PHE A 193 0.89 16.94 -4.99
C PHE A 193 0.81 16.62 -3.49
N PRO A 194 1.71 15.79 -2.95
CA PRO A 194 1.82 15.55 -1.52
C PRO A 194 2.09 16.85 -0.75
N GLU A 195 1.75 16.86 0.54
CA GLU A 195 2.03 17.97 1.44
C GLU A 195 3.51 18.36 1.42
N THR A 196 3.80 19.67 1.32
CA THR A 196 5.16 20.21 1.20
C THR A 196 6.10 19.72 2.30
N SER A 197 5.63 19.64 3.54
CA SER A 197 6.40 19.16 4.68
C SER A 197 6.84 17.70 4.55
N LEU A 198 5.99 16.87 3.93
CA LEU A 198 6.30 15.47 3.69
C LEU A 198 7.29 15.32 2.50
N VAL A 199 7.15 16.17 1.47
CA VAL A 199 8.09 16.25 0.35
C VAL A 199 9.49 16.64 0.85
N GLU A 200 9.59 17.66 1.70
CA GLU A 200 10.86 18.08 2.33
C GLU A 200 11.49 16.94 3.14
N THR A 201 10.67 16.21 3.90
CA THR A 201 11.13 15.03 4.64
C THR A 201 11.66 13.94 3.72
N ALA A 202 10.97 13.65 2.62
CA ALA A 202 11.41 12.68 1.61
C ALA A 202 12.72 13.11 0.95
N GLN A 203 12.88 14.41 0.62
CA GLN A 203 14.10 14.96 0.05
C GLN A 203 15.30 14.89 1.02
N GLN A 204 15.08 15.10 2.32
CA GLN A 204 16.12 14.92 3.34
C GLN A 204 16.59 13.46 3.45
N ILE A 205 15.66 12.50 3.32
CA ILE A 205 15.98 11.08 3.27
C ILE A 205 16.77 10.78 1.98
N ALA A 206 16.30 11.29 0.84
CA ALA A 206 16.90 11.09 -0.46
C ALA A 206 18.37 11.56 -0.53
N GLN A 207 18.73 12.66 0.15
CA GLN A 207 20.11 13.10 0.26
C GLN A 207 21.07 12.05 0.86
N LYS A 208 20.54 11.15 1.72
CA LYS A 208 21.33 10.11 2.39
C LYS A 208 21.36 8.80 1.60
N THR A 209 20.32 8.52 0.83
CA THR A 209 20.13 7.24 0.13
C THR A 209 20.51 7.31 -1.36
N GLY A 210 20.68 8.52 -1.91
CA GLY A 210 20.90 8.75 -3.34
C GLY A 210 19.60 8.70 -4.16
N ALA A 211 18.43 8.69 -3.52
CA ALA A 211 17.13 8.79 -4.19
C ALA A 211 16.93 10.16 -4.85
N VAL A 212 15.98 10.22 -5.78
CA VAL A 212 15.50 11.47 -6.38
C VAL A 212 14.00 11.58 -6.12
N ILE A 213 13.51 12.73 -5.64
CA ILE A 213 12.11 13.02 -5.41
C ILE A 213 11.70 14.18 -6.29
N GLU A 214 10.79 13.92 -7.23
CA GLU A 214 10.36 14.87 -8.24
C GLU A 214 8.83 15.04 -8.22
N LEU A 215 8.37 16.28 -8.43
CA LEU A 215 6.96 16.62 -8.66
C LEU A 215 6.85 17.10 -10.10
N CYS A 216 5.97 16.51 -10.89
CA CYS A 216 5.85 16.82 -12.31
C CYS A 216 4.39 16.88 -12.74
N SER A 217 3.94 17.99 -13.28
CA SER A 217 2.55 18.15 -13.78
C SER A 217 2.38 17.78 -15.26
N ASP A 218 3.47 17.40 -15.93
CA ASP A 218 3.44 16.94 -17.33
C ASP A 218 3.62 15.42 -17.43
N PRO A 219 2.54 14.65 -17.74
CA PRO A 219 2.61 13.20 -17.85
C PRO A 219 3.64 12.71 -18.88
N GLU A 220 3.76 13.38 -20.02
CA GLU A 220 4.68 12.97 -21.09
C GLU A 220 6.14 13.11 -20.66
N GLN A 221 6.46 14.13 -19.87
CA GLN A 221 7.79 14.32 -19.30
C GLN A 221 8.05 13.32 -18.15
N ALA A 222 7.07 13.15 -17.27
CA ALA A 222 7.19 12.31 -16.09
C ALA A 222 7.51 10.85 -16.45
N VAL A 223 6.83 10.28 -17.45
CA VAL A 223 6.93 8.84 -17.75
C VAL A 223 8.14 8.44 -18.58
N LYS A 224 8.87 9.39 -19.18
CA LYS A 224 10.07 9.06 -19.97
C LYS A 224 11.08 8.23 -19.19
N ASN A 225 11.44 7.07 -19.74
CA ASN A 225 12.39 6.13 -19.14
C ASN A 225 11.96 5.63 -17.75
N ALA A 226 10.66 5.58 -17.46
CA ALA A 226 10.17 4.99 -16.23
C ALA A 226 10.33 3.46 -16.27
N ASP A 227 10.72 2.87 -15.13
CA ASP A 227 10.69 1.43 -14.93
C ASP A 227 9.29 0.97 -14.47
N VAL A 228 8.62 1.81 -13.68
CA VAL A 228 7.30 1.53 -13.10
C VAL A 228 6.37 2.70 -13.32
N ILE A 229 5.19 2.41 -13.86
CA ILE A 229 4.03 3.31 -13.89
C ILE A 229 3.01 2.77 -12.89
N TYR A 230 2.64 3.58 -11.93
CA TYR A 230 1.71 3.24 -10.86
C TYR A 230 0.54 4.22 -10.81
N THR A 231 -0.66 3.74 -10.56
CA THR A 231 -1.82 4.59 -10.28
C THR A 231 -2.71 3.98 -9.20
N ASP A 232 -3.66 4.76 -8.71
CA ASP A 232 -4.70 4.35 -7.78
C ASP A 232 -6.02 4.99 -8.22
N VAL A 233 -7.13 4.51 -7.69
CA VAL A 233 -8.47 5.07 -7.97
C VAL A 233 -8.50 6.57 -7.69
N TRP A 234 -9.13 7.33 -8.59
CA TRP A 234 -9.25 8.79 -8.42
C TRP A 234 -10.19 9.19 -7.29
N VAL A 235 -11.12 8.32 -6.94
CA VAL A 235 -12.09 8.54 -5.86
C VAL A 235 -12.07 7.34 -4.92
N SER A 236 -11.72 7.58 -3.66
CA SER A 236 -11.61 6.55 -2.64
C SER A 236 -12.98 6.02 -2.21
N MET A 237 -12.99 4.81 -1.66
CA MET A 237 -14.21 4.22 -1.09
C MET A 237 -14.78 5.10 0.03
N GLY A 238 -16.08 5.45 -0.09
CA GLY A 238 -16.80 6.26 0.89
C GLY A 238 -16.83 7.75 0.59
N GLU A 239 -16.13 8.22 -0.44
CA GLU A 239 -16.25 9.62 -0.89
C GLU A 239 -17.60 9.84 -1.60
N PRO A 240 -18.20 11.05 -1.47
CA PRO A 240 -19.49 11.38 -2.07
C PRO A 240 -19.40 11.42 -3.61
N VAL A 241 -20.55 11.20 -4.27
CA VAL A 241 -20.61 11.11 -5.75
C VAL A 241 -20.23 12.43 -6.42
N GLU A 242 -20.41 13.55 -5.75
CA GLU A 242 -20.10 14.89 -6.22
C GLU A 242 -18.60 15.10 -6.49
N VAL A 243 -17.75 14.39 -5.77
CA VAL A 243 -16.29 14.44 -5.91
C VAL A 243 -15.83 13.87 -7.26
N TRP A 244 -16.60 12.97 -7.86
CA TRP A 244 -16.22 12.31 -9.13
C TRP A 244 -16.05 13.29 -10.29
N GLU A 245 -16.93 14.28 -10.41
CA GLU A 245 -16.88 15.24 -11.52
C GLU A 245 -15.60 16.09 -11.46
N GLU A 246 -15.27 16.59 -10.26
CA GLU A 246 -14.03 17.35 -10.02
C GLU A 246 -12.79 16.49 -10.31
N ARG A 247 -12.75 15.26 -9.76
CA ARG A 247 -11.61 14.35 -9.94
C ARG A 247 -11.40 13.94 -11.39
N ILE A 248 -12.49 13.62 -12.10
CA ILE A 248 -12.43 13.30 -13.54
C ILE A 248 -11.92 14.49 -14.33
N ALA A 249 -12.40 15.69 -14.05
CA ALA A 249 -11.95 16.90 -14.74
C ALA A 249 -10.45 17.16 -14.51
N ALA A 250 -9.97 17.03 -13.27
CA ALA A 250 -8.60 17.29 -12.90
C ALA A 250 -7.62 16.18 -13.37
N LEU A 251 -8.03 14.90 -13.27
CA LEU A 251 -7.13 13.76 -13.41
C LEU A 251 -7.22 13.03 -14.77
N SER A 252 -8.15 13.38 -15.65
CA SER A 252 -8.30 12.70 -16.95
C SER A 252 -7.02 12.67 -17.78
N ARG A 253 -6.18 13.70 -17.72
CA ARG A 253 -4.88 13.76 -18.41
C ARG A 253 -3.86 12.79 -17.81
N TYR A 254 -4.09 12.34 -16.57
CA TYR A 254 -3.20 11.45 -15.82
C TYR A 254 -3.68 10.00 -15.84
N CYS A 255 -4.62 9.67 -16.73
CA CYS A 255 -5.03 8.29 -16.99
C CYS A 255 -3.88 7.51 -17.62
N VAL A 256 -3.60 6.30 -17.13
CA VAL A 256 -2.59 5.43 -17.73
C VAL A 256 -3.17 4.73 -18.94
N THR A 257 -2.69 5.13 -20.13
CA THR A 257 -3.11 4.62 -21.43
C THR A 257 -1.97 3.87 -22.13
N ASP A 258 -2.25 3.23 -23.25
CA ASP A 258 -1.24 2.56 -24.08
C ASP A 258 -0.14 3.54 -24.56
N GLU A 259 -0.51 4.80 -24.84
CA GLU A 259 0.42 5.84 -25.23
C GLU A 259 1.38 6.19 -24.08
N ILE A 260 0.87 6.30 -22.86
CA ILE A 260 1.68 6.53 -21.64
C ILE A 260 2.67 5.38 -21.43
N MET A 261 2.21 4.13 -21.55
CA MET A 261 3.07 2.96 -21.42
C MET A 261 4.13 2.89 -22.53
N ALA A 262 3.77 3.26 -23.75
CA ALA A 262 4.71 3.32 -24.87
C ALA A 262 5.81 4.37 -24.66
N MET A 263 5.50 5.53 -24.05
CA MET A 263 6.47 6.56 -23.71
C MET A 263 7.42 6.14 -22.59
N ALA A 264 6.95 5.35 -21.62
CA ALA A 264 7.78 4.79 -20.55
C ALA A 264 8.78 3.77 -21.11
N GLY A 265 8.38 2.98 -22.08
CA GLY A 265 9.23 2.03 -22.78
C GLY A 265 8.73 0.58 -22.61
N LYS A 266 9.26 -0.28 -23.49
CA LYS A 266 8.80 -1.69 -23.58
C LYS A 266 9.04 -2.55 -22.33
N ASP A 267 10.02 -2.18 -21.51
CA ASP A 267 10.42 -2.92 -20.31
C ASP A 267 9.76 -2.36 -19.05
N ALA A 268 9.05 -1.23 -19.14
CA ALA A 268 8.27 -0.65 -18.07
C ALA A 268 7.13 -1.60 -17.66
N VAL A 269 6.79 -1.58 -16.37
CA VAL A 269 5.65 -2.33 -15.84
C VAL A 269 4.57 -1.40 -15.33
N PHE A 270 3.32 -1.86 -15.41
CA PHE A 270 2.16 -1.23 -14.80
C PHE A 270 1.82 -1.90 -13.47
N MET A 271 1.57 -1.09 -12.44
CA MET A 271 1.19 -1.52 -11.09
C MET A 271 -0.01 -0.72 -10.56
N HIS A 272 -0.78 -1.33 -9.67
CA HIS A 272 -1.97 -0.74 -9.06
C HIS A 272 -2.36 -1.50 -7.78
N CYS A 273 -2.58 -0.80 -6.67
CA CYS A 273 -2.94 -1.41 -5.38
C CYS A 273 -4.30 -2.13 -5.35
N LEU A 274 -5.12 -1.94 -6.39
CA LEU A 274 -6.49 -2.45 -6.52
C LEU A 274 -7.44 -1.98 -5.38
N PRO A 275 -8.76 -1.81 -5.67
CA PRO A 275 -9.44 -2.09 -6.94
C PRO A 275 -9.13 -1.06 -8.01
N ALA A 276 -9.34 -1.39 -9.29
CA ALA A 276 -9.17 -0.49 -10.42
C ALA A 276 -10.49 -0.31 -11.17
N PHE A 277 -10.70 0.91 -11.73
CA PHE A 277 -11.83 1.18 -12.62
C PHE A 277 -11.36 1.21 -14.08
N HIS A 278 -10.90 0.06 -14.57
CA HIS A 278 -10.42 -0.11 -15.94
C HIS A 278 -11.55 -0.50 -16.93
N ASP A 279 -12.69 -0.96 -16.42
CA ASP A 279 -13.85 -1.41 -17.21
C ASP A 279 -15.20 -1.11 -16.54
N TRP A 280 -16.29 -1.63 -17.13
CA TRP A 280 -17.66 -1.51 -16.61
C TRP A 280 -18.17 -2.76 -15.86
N ASN A 281 -17.31 -3.70 -15.55
CA ASN A 281 -17.74 -4.98 -14.92
C ASN A 281 -18.09 -4.85 -13.43
N THR A 282 -17.82 -3.67 -12.83
CA THR A 282 -18.25 -3.38 -11.46
C THR A 282 -19.50 -2.50 -11.43
N THR A 283 -20.31 -2.61 -10.38
CA THR A 283 -21.52 -1.76 -10.22
C THR A 283 -21.19 -0.28 -10.23
N ILE A 284 -20.11 0.12 -9.56
CA ILE A 284 -19.68 1.53 -9.48
C ILE A 284 -19.08 1.95 -10.82
N GLY A 285 -18.19 1.15 -11.42
CA GLY A 285 -17.58 1.45 -12.71
C GLY A 285 -18.62 1.68 -13.80
N ARG A 286 -19.64 0.81 -13.88
CA ARG A 286 -20.77 0.97 -14.84
C ARG A 286 -21.53 2.26 -14.58
N ARG A 287 -21.99 2.48 -13.34
CA ARG A 287 -22.77 3.68 -12.96
C ARG A 287 -22.02 4.97 -13.26
N MET A 288 -20.72 5.03 -12.96
CA MET A 288 -19.90 6.22 -13.20
C MET A 288 -19.54 6.34 -14.68
N GLY A 289 -19.25 5.24 -15.36
CA GLY A 289 -19.02 5.20 -16.80
C GLY A 289 -20.22 5.72 -17.60
N GLU A 290 -21.44 5.27 -17.29
CA GLU A 290 -22.68 5.77 -17.90
C GLU A 290 -22.90 7.26 -17.63
N ARG A 291 -22.68 7.70 -16.38
CA ARG A 291 -22.87 9.11 -15.97
C ARG A 291 -21.91 10.06 -16.67
N PHE A 292 -20.65 9.68 -16.82
CA PHE A 292 -19.58 10.54 -17.33
C PHE A 292 -19.15 10.21 -18.78
N GLY A 293 -19.78 9.22 -19.43
CA GLY A 293 -19.48 8.83 -20.81
C GLY A 293 -18.07 8.22 -20.97
N ARG A 294 -17.57 7.48 -19.96
CA ARG A 294 -16.22 6.90 -19.94
C ARG A 294 -16.27 5.38 -19.81
N THR A 295 -15.37 4.69 -20.49
CA THR A 295 -15.21 3.23 -20.37
C THR A 295 -14.30 2.80 -19.23
N HIS A 296 -13.42 3.69 -18.77
CA HIS A 296 -12.44 3.50 -17.72
C HIS A 296 -12.15 4.84 -17.02
N MET A 297 -11.49 4.82 -15.88
CA MET A 297 -11.10 6.02 -15.12
C MET A 297 -9.57 6.18 -15.11
N GLU A 298 -8.87 5.68 -14.09
CA GLU A 298 -7.44 5.90 -13.88
C GLU A 298 -6.52 5.08 -14.80
N VAL A 299 -7.03 4.01 -15.39
CA VAL A 299 -6.25 3.13 -16.30
C VAL A 299 -7.14 2.55 -17.39
N ALA A 300 -6.62 2.46 -18.61
CA ALA A 300 -7.29 1.79 -19.73
C ALA A 300 -7.24 0.26 -19.55
N ASP A 301 -8.31 -0.43 -19.98
CA ASP A 301 -8.43 -1.89 -19.89
C ASP A 301 -7.30 -2.62 -20.63
N SER A 302 -6.88 -2.10 -21.79
CA SER A 302 -5.75 -2.62 -22.57
C SER A 302 -4.42 -2.62 -21.80
N VAL A 303 -4.20 -1.63 -20.93
CA VAL A 303 -3.02 -1.57 -20.06
C VAL A 303 -3.18 -2.52 -18.89
N PHE A 304 -4.36 -2.50 -18.24
CA PHE A 304 -4.63 -3.32 -17.05
C PHE A 304 -4.52 -4.82 -17.34
N GLU A 305 -5.08 -5.27 -18.45
CA GLU A 305 -5.03 -6.66 -18.93
C GLU A 305 -3.80 -6.95 -19.82
N GLY A 306 -2.99 -5.92 -20.08
CA GLY A 306 -1.85 -5.98 -20.98
C GLY A 306 -0.65 -6.73 -20.41
N PRO A 307 0.34 -7.09 -21.25
CA PRO A 307 1.50 -7.90 -20.86
C PRO A 307 2.50 -7.17 -19.93
N GLN A 308 2.41 -5.85 -19.82
CA GLN A 308 3.22 -5.06 -18.90
C GLN A 308 2.58 -4.93 -17.52
N SER A 309 1.34 -5.37 -17.32
CA SER A 309 0.65 -5.34 -16.03
C SER A 309 1.14 -6.46 -15.13
N ILE A 310 1.51 -6.11 -13.89
CA ILE A 310 1.94 -7.04 -12.85
C ILE A 310 1.11 -6.88 -11.57
N VAL A 311 -0.10 -6.34 -11.70
CA VAL A 311 -1.00 -6.00 -10.58
C VAL A 311 -1.41 -7.22 -9.74
N PHE A 312 -1.52 -8.41 -10.34
CA PHE A 312 -1.90 -9.62 -9.60
C PHE A 312 -0.72 -10.25 -8.86
N ASP A 313 0.51 -10.13 -9.37
CA ASP A 313 1.73 -10.49 -8.64
C ASP A 313 1.92 -9.56 -7.43
N GLU A 314 1.67 -8.26 -7.61
CA GLU A 314 1.64 -7.26 -6.55
C GLU A 314 0.61 -7.61 -5.47
N ALA A 315 -0.62 -7.96 -5.88
CA ALA A 315 -1.68 -8.35 -4.96
C ALA A 315 -1.34 -9.65 -4.19
N GLU A 316 -0.71 -10.65 -4.82
CA GLU A 316 -0.21 -11.85 -4.15
C GLU A 316 0.84 -11.48 -3.09
N ASN A 317 1.77 -10.59 -3.44
CA ASN A 317 2.88 -10.21 -2.57
C ASN A 317 2.43 -9.51 -1.27
N ARG A 318 1.22 -8.92 -1.22
CA ARG A 318 0.61 -8.40 0.01
C ARG A 318 0.59 -9.41 1.15
N MET A 319 0.17 -10.63 0.85
CA MET A 319 0.13 -11.71 1.83
C MET A 319 1.53 -12.06 2.34
N HIS A 320 2.53 -12.12 1.47
CA HIS A 320 3.89 -12.51 1.84
C HIS A 320 4.60 -11.42 2.66
N THR A 321 4.42 -10.16 2.33
CA THR A 321 5.01 -9.04 3.09
C THR A 321 4.34 -8.83 4.44
N ILE A 322 3.02 -8.95 4.52
CA ILE A 322 2.28 -8.94 5.79
C ILE A 322 2.76 -10.10 6.69
N LYS A 323 2.95 -11.30 6.12
CA LYS A 323 3.51 -12.45 6.83
C LYS A 323 4.89 -12.13 7.42
N ALA A 324 5.76 -11.46 6.63
CA ALA A 324 7.09 -11.06 7.10
C ALA A 324 7.02 -10.02 8.23
N VAL A 325 6.13 -9.03 8.15
CA VAL A 325 5.92 -8.04 9.22
C VAL A 325 5.50 -8.74 10.52
N MET A 326 4.48 -9.60 10.48
CA MET A 326 4.04 -10.35 11.67
C MET A 326 5.16 -11.24 12.22
N ALA A 327 5.87 -11.97 11.35
CA ALA A 327 6.97 -12.84 11.77
C ALA A 327 8.16 -12.08 12.37
N ALA A 328 8.41 -10.84 11.96
CA ALA A 328 9.51 -10.02 12.47
C ALA A 328 9.18 -9.35 13.81
N THR A 329 7.91 -9.01 14.03
CA THR A 329 7.48 -8.19 15.18
C THR A 329 6.93 -9.01 16.36
N LEU A 330 6.49 -10.24 16.15
CA LEU A 330 6.04 -11.19 17.19
C LEU A 330 7.14 -12.15 17.60
#